data_a646a7f1d98970001d8e7f02f8996526
#
_entry.id   a646a7f1d98970001d8e7f02f8996526
#
_cell.length_a   1.000
_cell.length_b   1.000
_cell.length_c   1.000
_cell.angle_alpha   90.00
_cell.angle_beta   90.00
_cell.angle_gamma   90.00
#
_symmetry.space_group_name_H-M   'P 1'
#
loop_
_entity.id
_entity.type
_entity.pdbx_description
1 polymer ?
#
loop_
_entity_poly.entity_id
_entity_poly.type
_entity_poly.pdbx_seq_one_letter_code
_entity_poly.pdbx_strand_id
1 'polypeptide(L)'
;MSGPNKIASKVSAVLQALLMMVVFVCVSYLVFFVFAFFKIDREIYKGAFNFSNCVATIIAMLIVNKANSTGKESFFKMKKLQPNQVVALLIIALGMLGMVTMYIYAADKIAEYLRSMQEAMEDYRESVDRFSETEQAVVPVWDSVLYVINLCFVVPFAEEMCFRGAVYGVLRKGFGPVLSVILSAVGFGILHGVNVHIGYAIACGLILAACYHLTDSLYASILLHMVFNVLGSGVASFMTIERFGIPSQITNRVMVNINLLTLFAMPFAVLAIAYLVNDRRSRIKKEAALAEAAAFAAVTAETEETVKAENKEDQEELE
;
A
#
# COMPACT_ATOMS: atom_id res chain seq x y z
N MET A 1 8.63 31.50 -8.51
CA MET A 1 7.64 31.79 -7.45
C MET A 1 8.02 31.02 -6.19
N SER A 2 8.83 31.61 -5.34
CA SER A 2 9.20 31.11 -4.00
C SER A 2 8.59 32.10 -2.98
N GLY A 3 7.39 31.79 -2.49
CA GLY A 3 6.67 32.72 -1.64
C GLY A 3 5.80 31.97 -0.59
N PRO A 4 5.17 32.69 0.32
CA PRO A 4 4.39 32.19 1.45
C PRO A 4 3.34 31.11 1.05
N ASN A 5 2.84 31.11 -0.16
CA ASN A 5 1.90 30.10 -0.68
C ASN A 5 2.47 28.67 -0.77
N LYS A 6 3.80 28.50 -0.98
CA LYS A 6 4.40 27.14 -1.02
C LYS A 6 4.56 26.53 0.37
N ILE A 7 4.88 27.35 1.37
CA ILE A 7 5.00 26.89 2.75
C ILE A 7 3.62 26.49 3.28
N ALA A 8 2.61 27.33 3.04
CA ALA A 8 1.22 27.03 3.42
C ALA A 8 0.70 25.74 2.78
N SER A 9 1.01 25.49 1.50
CA SER A 9 0.65 24.25 0.80
C SER A 9 1.32 23.01 1.43
N LYS A 10 2.60 23.09 1.82
CA LYS A 10 3.32 21.98 2.47
C LYS A 10 2.76 21.69 3.87
N VAL A 11 2.53 22.72 4.66
CA VAL A 11 1.94 22.59 6.00
C VAL A 11 0.54 21.97 5.90
N SER A 12 -0.29 22.45 4.98
CA SER A 12 -1.62 21.90 4.73
C SER A 12 -1.57 20.42 4.32
N ALA A 13 -0.63 20.03 3.46
CA ALA A 13 -0.47 18.63 3.04
C ALA A 13 -0.07 17.72 4.22
N VAL A 14 0.82 18.16 5.09
CA VAL A 14 1.21 17.41 6.30
C VAL A 14 0.03 17.29 7.27
N LEU A 15 -0.67 18.38 7.55
CA LEU A 15 -1.82 18.37 8.45
C LEU A 15 -2.94 17.46 7.93
N GLN A 16 -3.22 17.48 6.62
CA GLN A 16 -4.19 16.58 6.01
C GLN A 16 -3.73 15.11 6.09
N ALA A 17 -2.45 14.82 5.86
CA ALA A 17 -1.91 13.47 6.00
C ALA A 17 -2.04 12.94 7.44
N LEU A 18 -1.69 13.77 8.43
CA LEU A 18 -1.88 13.44 9.85
C LEU A 18 -3.36 13.22 10.19
N LEU A 19 -4.25 14.06 9.65
CA LEU A 19 -5.69 13.87 9.82
C LEU A 19 -6.18 12.53 9.28
N MET A 20 -5.68 12.08 8.10
CA MET A 20 -6.03 10.75 7.55
C MET A 20 -5.57 9.63 8.48
N MET A 21 -4.37 9.73 9.04
CA MET A 21 -3.85 8.76 10.01
C MET A 21 -4.68 8.75 11.31
N VAL A 22 -5.08 9.93 11.79
CA VAL A 22 -5.98 10.06 12.96
C VAL A 22 -7.34 9.42 12.66
N VAL A 23 -7.92 9.66 11.50
CA VAL A 23 -9.18 9.01 11.08
C VAL A 23 -9.03 7.49 11.08
N PHE A 24 -7.94 6.95 10.54
CA PHE A 24 -7.65 5.51 10.56
C PHE A 24 -7.65 4.94 11.98
N VAL A 25 -6.95 5.60 12.92
CA VAL A 25 -6.88 5.21 14.33
C VAL A 25 -8.25 5.35 15.02
N CYS A 26 -8.95 6.46 14.80
CA CYS A 26 -10.28 6.68 15.40
C CYS A 26 -11.31 5.64 14.96
N VAL A 27 -11.28 5.22 13.71
CA VAL A 27 -12.15 4.14 13.19
C VAL A 27 -11.88 2.84 13.94
N SER A 28 -10.61 2.49 14.20
CA SER A 28 -10.25 1.29 14.95
C SER A 28 -10.77 1.34 16.40
N TYR A 29 -10.65 2.48 17.05
CA TYR A 29 -11.24 2.67 18.39
C TYR A 29 -12.77 2.62 18.38
N LEU A 30 -13.43 3.16 17.35
CA LEU A 30 -14.89 3.08 17.22
C LEU A 30 -15.35 1.63 17.16
N VAL A 31 -14.72 0.80 16.32
CA VAL A 31 -15.02 -0.64 16.24
C VAL A 31 -14.75 -1.34 17.57
N PHE A 32 -13.63 -1.00 18.22
CA PHE A 32 -13.33 -1.51 19.56
C PHE A 32 -14.45 -1.22 20.57
N PHE A 33 -14.95 0.02 20.63
CA PHE A 33 -16.04 0.40 21.53
C PHE A 33 -17.36 -0.30 21.18
N VAL A 34 -17.66 -0.53 19.90
CA VAL A 34 -18.83 -1.30 19.47
C VAL A 34 -18.75 -2.74 19.99
N PHE A 35 -17.62 -3.43 19.84
CA PHE A 35 -17.43 -4.78 20.34
C PHE A 35 -17.53 -4.84 21.87
N ALA A 36 -16.91 -3.86 22.57
CA ALA A 36 -17.00 -3.75 24.03
C ALA A 36 -18.43 -3.49 24.51
N PHE A 37 -19.20 -2.63 23.83
CA PHE A 37 -20.59 -2.33 24.16
C PHE A 37 -21.49 -3.57 24.06
N PHE A 38 -21.31 -4.38 23.01
CA PHE A 38 -22.04 -5.64 22.84
C PHE A 38 -21.44 -6.82 23.63
N LYS A 39 -20.38 -6.58 24.42
CA LYS A 39 -19.65 -7.61 25.17
C LYS A 39 -19.16 -8.77 24.32
N ILE A 40 -18.80 -8.50 23.07
CA ILE A 40 -18.20 -9.48 22.15
C ILE A 40 -16.71 -9.54 22.47
N ASP A 41 -16.23 -10.74 22.80
CA ASP A 41 -14.81 -10.96 23.07
C ASP A 41 -14.01 -10.91 21.77
N ARG A 42 -13.17 -9.89 21.64
CA ARG A 42 -12.36 -9.66 20.45
C ARG A 42 -11.20 -10.66 20.29
N GLU A 43 -10.78 -11.32 21.36
CA GLU A 43 -9.74 -12.35 21.30
C GLU A 43 -10.31 -13.66 20.74
N ILE A 44 -11.56 -13.99 21.08
CA ILE A 44 -12.29 -15.12 20.51
C ILE A 44 -12.71 -14.85 19.07
N TYR A 45 -13.18 -13.62 18.76
CA TYR A 45 -13.69 -13.22 17.46
C TYR A 45 -12.74 -12.26 16.72
N LYS A 46 -11.44 -12.61 16.67
CA LYS A 46 -10.40 -11.80 15.99
C LYS A 46 -10.70 -11.56 14.52
N GLY A 47 -11.21 -12.58 13.82
CA GLY A 47 -11.57 -12.50 12.41
C GLY A 47 -12.68 -11.48 12.17
N ALA A 48 -13.78 -11.58 12.94
CA ALA A 48 -14.91 -10.65 12.85
C ALA A 48 -14.52 -9.23 13.27
N PHE A 49 -13.70 -9.08 14.32
CA PHE A 49 -13.19 -7.78 14.76
C PHE A 49 -12.34 -7.09 13.66
N ASN A 50 -11.36 -7.79 13.11
CA ASN A 50 -10.49 -7.26 12.05
C ASN A 50 -11.28 -6.96 10.78
N PHE A 51 -12.23 -7.81 10.39
CA PHE A 51 -13.09 -7.57 9.24
C PHE A 51 -13.91 -6.29 9.42
N SER A 52 -14.56 -6.13 10.57
CA SER A 52 -15.34 -4.94 10.90
C SER A 52 -14.48 -3.67 10.85
N ASN A 53 -13.26 -3.74 11.39
CA ASN A 53 -12.30 -2.65 11.36
C ASN A 53 -11.89 -2.26 9.93
N CYS A 54 -11.56 -3.24 9.09
CA CYS A 54 -11.19 -3.00 7.69
C CYS A 54 -12.35 -2.41 6.89
N VAL A 55 -13.57 -2.96 7.04
CA VAL A 55 -14.76 -2.44 6.34
C VAL A 55 -15.05 -1.00 6.77
N ALA A 56 -15.02 -0.71 8.07
CA ALA A 56 -15.20 0.64 8.59
C ALA A 56 -14.13 1.60 8.07
N THR A 57 -12.87 1.16 8.00
CA THR A 57 -11.76 1.94 7.42
C THR A 57 -11.97 2.21 5.93
N ILE A 58 -12.38 1.22 5.15
CA ILE A 58 -12.67 1.38 3.71
C ILE A 58 -13.79 2.41 3.52
N ILE A 59 -14.89 2.29 4.29
CA ILE A 59 -16.00 3.24 4.23
C ILE A 59 -15.52 4.65 4.58
N ALA A 60 -14.75 4.82 5.66
CA ALA A 60 -14.19 6.10 6.04
C ALA A 60 -13.31 6.71 4.94
N MET A 61 -12.44 5.91 4.32
CA MET A 61 -11.59 6.38 3.22
C MET A 61 -12.38 6.74 1.96
N LEU A 62 -13.48 6.03 1.66
CA LEU A 62 -14.39 6.40 0.57
C LEU A 62 -15.10 7.72 0.84
N ILE A 63 -15.57 7.95 2.07
CA ILE A 63 -16.18 9.23 2.49
C ILE A 63 -15.17 10.37 2.38
N VAL A 64 -13.95 10.17 2.90
CA VAL A 64 -12.86 11.15 2.81
C VAL A 64 -12.52 11.45 1.35
N ASN A 65 -12.41 10.45 0.50
CA ASN A 65 -12.15 10.64 -0.92
C ASN A 65 -13.25 11.47 -1.57
N LYS A 66 -14.52 11.16 -1.30
CA LYS A 66 -15.67 11.93 -1.83
C LYS A 66 -15.68 13.37 -1.33
N ALA A 67 -15.36 13.62 -0.06
CA ALA A 67 -15.32 14.96 0.52
C ALA A 67 -14.18 15.82 -0.03
N ASN A 68 -13.02 15.21 -0.35
CA ASN A 68 -11.84 15.92 -0.85
C ASN A 68 -11.73 15.98 -2.38
N SER A 69 -12.49 15.17 -3.11
CA SER A 69 -12.59 15.28 -4.56
C SER A 69 -13.56 16.39 -4.92
N THR A 70 -13.05 17.60 -5.11
CA THR A 70 -13.81 18.73 -5.68
C THR A 70 -14.07 18.49 -7.18
N GLY A 71 -14.76 17.39 -7.49
CA GLY A 71 -15.35 17.10 -8.81
C GLY A 71 -14.41 16.56 -9.89
N LYS A 72 -13.07 16.55 -9.75
CA LYS A 72 -12.17 16.17 -10.87
C LYS A 72 -11.07 15.16 -10.56
N GLU A 73 -10.59 14.97 -9.34
CA GLU A 73 -9.50 14.01 -9.05
C GLU A 73 -9.76 13.18 -7.81
N SER A 74 -9.97 11.87 -8.01
CA SER A 74 -9.98 10.90 -6.94
C SER A 74 -8.55 10.68 -6.39
N PHE A 75 -8.41 10.53 -5.07
CA PHE A 75 -7.15 10.06 -4.45
C PHE A 75 -6.80 8.66 -4.92
N PHE A 76 -7.81 7.87 -5.27
CA PHE A 76 -7.65 6.47 -5.66
C PHE A 76 -7.46 6.34 -7.16
N LYS A 77 -6.21 6.33 -7.58
CA LYS A 77 -5.86 6.05 -8.97
C LYS A 77 -5.90 4.55 -9.19
N MET A 78 -6.96 4.04 -9.80
CA MET A 78 -7.18 2.62 -10.07
C MET A 78 -6.97 2.30 -11.56
N LYS A 79 -5.80 2.63 -12.09
CA LYS A 79 -5.44 2.28 -13.47
C LYS A 79 -5.22 0.77 -13.60
N LYS A 80 -5.70 0.19 -14.70
CA LYS A 80 -5.46 -1.22 -15.02
C LYS A 80 -3.96 -1.47 -15.23
N LEU A 81 -3.44 -2.51 -14.58
CA LEU A 81 -2.05 -2.93 -14.72
C LEU A 81 -1.82 -3.66 -16.04
N GLN A 82 -0.66 -3.44 -16.65
CA GLN A 82 -0.20 -4.24 -17.78
C GLN A 82 0.33 -5.61 -17.30
N PRO A 83 0.21 -6.68 -18.11
CA PRO A 83 0.69 -8.01 -17.69
C PRO A 83 2.15 -8.02 -17.22
N ASN A 84 3.04 -7.32 -17.91
CA ASN A 84 4.45 -7.22 -17.52
C ASN A 84 4.64 -6.49 -16.18
N GLN A 85 3.81 -5.50 -15.86
CA GLN A 85 3.82 -4.84 -14.55
C GLN A 85 3.37 -5.82 -13.47
N VAL A 86 2.36 -6.64 -13.72
CA VAL A 86 1.90 -7.68 -12.77
C VAL A 86 3.03 -8.66 -12.47
N VAL A 87 3.72 -9.18 -13.49
CA VAL A 87 4.87 -10.08 -13.30
C VAL A 87 5.97 -9.40 -12.49
N ALA A 88 6.33 -8.15 -12.81
CA ALA A 88 7.33 -7.41 -12.06
C ALA A 88 6.92 -7.23 -10.58
N LEU A 89 5.65 -6.91 -10.30
CA LEU A 89 5.14 -6.75 -8.94
C LEU A 89 5.16 -8.06 -8.14
N LEU A 90 4.87 -9.20 -8.76
CA LEU A 90 4.97 -10.51 -8.11
C LEU A 90 6.42 -10.82 -7.71
N ILE A 91 7.38 -10.54 -8.60
CA ILE A 91 8.81 -10.70 -8.32
C ILE A 91 9.25 -9.75 -7.19
N ILE A 92 8.79 -8.49 -7.20
CA ILE A 92 9.08 -7.52 -6.15
C ILE A 92 8.50 -7.98 -4.80
N ALA A 93 7.29 -8.55 -4.78
CA ALA A 93 6.68 -9.07 -3.55
C ALA A 93 7.52 -10.18 -2.92
N LEU A 94 8.02 -11.12 -3.74
CA LEU A 94 8.92 -12.18 -3.27
C LEU A 94 10.23 -11.61 -2.72
N GLY A 95 10.86 -10.67 -3.44
CA GLY A 95 12.09 -10.03 -2.96
C GLY A 95 11.90 -9.17 -1.72
N MET A 96 10.72 -8.55 -1.55
CA MET A 96 10.36 -7.79 -0.35
C MET A 96 10.26 -8.73 0.87
N LEU A 97 9.69 -9.93 0.73
CA LEU A 97 9.69 -10.96 1.76
C LEU A 97 11.12 -11.41 2.11
N GLY A 98 11.97 -11.65 1.10
CA GLY A 98 13.37 -11.98 1.32
C GLY A 98 14.12 -10.88 2.09
N MET A 99 13.86 -9.62 1.77
CA MET A 99 14.40 -8.48 2.52
C MET A 99 13.97 -8.50 3.99
N VAL A 100 12.69 -8.77 4.28
CA VAL A 100 12.20 -8.88 5.67
C VAL A 100 12.84 -10.06 6.38
N THR A 101 12.97 -11.23 5.73
CA THR A 101 13.66 -12.39 6.27
C THR A 101 15.11 -12.06 6.67
N MET A 102 15.83 -11.34 5.79
CA MET A 102 17.20 -10.90 6.09
C MET A 102 17.26 -9.86 7.21
N TYR A 103 16.29 -8.95 7.24
CA TYR A 103 16.18 -7.95 8.31
C TYR A 103 15.98 -8.61 9.68
N ILE A 104 15.04 -9.54 9.82
CA ILE A 104 14.78 -10.28 11.07
C ILE A 104 16.01 -11.10 11.47
N TYR A 105 16.64 -11.79 10.51
CA TYR A 105 17.88 -12.52 10.78
C TYR A 105 19.01 -11.62 11.27
N ALA A 106 19.19 -10.46 10.66
CA ALA A 106 20.19 -9.49 11.10
C ALA A 106 19.88 -8.91 12.50
N ALA A 107 18.60 -8.59 12.78
CA ALA A 107 18.16 -8.14 14.09
C ALA A 107 18.42 -9.20 15.17
N ASP A 108 18.15 -10.47 14.87
CA ASP A 108 18.40 -11.60 15.75
C ASP A 108 19.91 -11.76 16.06
N LYS A 109 20.78 -11.62 15.05
CA LYS A 109 22.22 -11.63 15.22
C LYS A 109 22.75 -10.43 16.04
N ILE A 110 22.19 -9.27 15.87
CA ILE A 110 22.55 -8.09 16.66
C ILE A 110 22.09 -8.25 18.12
N ALA A 111 20.97 -8.92 18.36
CA ALA A 111 20.45 -9.23 19.68
C ALA A 111 21.41 -10.09 20.52
N GLU A 112 22.26 -10.91 19.89
CA GLU A 112 23.32 -11.68 20.57
C GLU A 112 24.36 -10.77 21.26
N TYR A 113 24.51 -9.52 20.83
CA TYR A 113 25.53 -8.57 21.30
C TYR A 113 24.96 -7.34 22.00
N LEU A 114 23.71 -6.98 21.75
CA LEU A 114 23.09 -5.76 22.28
C LEU A 114 21.83 -6.07 23.09
N ARG A 115 21.86 -5.82 24.39
CA ARG A 115 20.73 -6.07 25.29
C ARG A 115 19.42 -5.37 24.87
N SER A 116 19.52 -4.12 24.40
CA SER A 116 18.32 -3.40 23.92
C SER A 116 17.68 -4.04 22.69
N MET A 117 18.47 -4.68 21.83
CA MET A 117 17.95 -5.43 20.69
C MET A 117 17.41 -6.79 21.14
N GLN A 118 18.00 -7.42 22.14
CA GLN A 118 17.47 -8.64 22.72
C GLN A 118 16.07 -8.41 23.29
N GLU A 119 15.89 -7.38 24.12
CA GLU A 119 14.58 -6.99 24.66
C GLU A 119 13.55 -6.71 23.52
N ALA A 120 13.96 -5.97 22.49
CA ALA A 120 13.09 -5.70 21.34
C ALA A 120 12.72 -6.95 20.52
N MET A 121 13.62 -7.93 20.43
CA MET A 121 13.35 -9.21 19.76
C MET A 121 12.49 -10.14 20.62
N GLU A 122 12.61 -10.10 21.94
CA GLU A 122 11.72 -10.81 22.87
C GLU A 122 10.28 -10.25 22.73
N ASP A 123 10.11 -8.93 22.81
CA ASP A 123 8.80 -8.27 22.58
C ASP A 123 8.20 -8.62 21.21
N TYR A 124 9.04 -8.67 20.17
CA TYR A 124 8.63 -9.06 18.83
C TYR A 124 8.13 -10.51 18.80
N ARG A 125 8.88 -11.46 19.35
CA ARG A 125 8.50 -12.87 19.42
C ARG A 125 7.22 -13.07 20.21
N GLU A 126 7.10 -12.45 21.40
CA GLU A 126 5.86 -12.49 22.17
C GLU A 126 4.66 -11.93 21.40
N SER A 127 4.86 -10.88 20.59
CA SER A 127 3.78 -10.33 19.77
C SER A 127 3.35 -11.33 18.70
N VAL A 128 4.28 -12.04 18.06
CA VAL A 128 4.00 -13.09 17.07
C VAL A 128 3.34 -14.30 17.73
N ASP A 129 3.84 -14.74 18.88
CA ASP A 129 3.33 -15.92 19.60
C ASP A 129 1.92 -15.67 20.15
N ARG A 130 1.62 -14.48 20.66
CA ARG A 130 0.25 -14.08 21.05
C ARG A 130 -0.75 -14.16 19.90
N PHE A 131 -0.33 -14.03 18.66
CA PHE A 131 -1.19 -14.29 17.50
C PHE A 131 -1.47 -15.79 17.29
N SER A 132 -0.59 -16.68 17.78
CA SER A 132 -0.72 -18.13 17.62
C SER A 132 -1.31 -18.83 18.87
N GLU A 133 -1.16 -18.26 20.07
CA GLU A 133 -1.48 -18.91 21.36
C GLU A 133 -2.88 -18.65 21.92
N THR A 134 -3.75 -17.91 21.23
CA THR A 134 -5.15 -17.85 21.68
C THR A 134 -5.68 -19.28 21.75
N GLU A 135 -6.16 -19.73 22.93
CA GLU A 135 -6.69 -21.08 23.13
C GLU A 135 -7.65 -21.45 21.99
N GLN A 136 -7.11 -22.09 20.97
CA GLN A 136 -7.78 -22.33 19.69
C GLN A 136 -9.03 -23.21 19.85
N ALA A 137 -9.15 -23.92 20.98
CA ALA A 137 -10.31 -24.75 21.33
C ALA A 137 -11.61 -23.94 21.47
N VAL A 138 -11.54 -22.65 21.79
CA VAL A 138 -12.70 -21.77 22.01
C VAL A 138 -13.03 -20.93 20.78
N VAL A 139 -12.07 -20.71 19.89
CA VAL A 139 -12.26 -19.89 18.69
C VAL A 139 -13.05 -20.65 17.62
N PRO A 140 -14.15 -20.09 17.09
CA PRO A 140 -14.89 -20.73 16.02
C PRO A 140 -14.04 -20.83 14.73
N VAL A 141 -14.06 -21.98 14.05
CA VAL A 141 -13.27 -22.22 12.82
C VAL A 141 -13.54 -21.15 11.74
N TRP A 142 -14.81 -20.76 11.62
CA TRP A 142 -15.18 -19.70 10.66
C TRP A 142 -14.48 -18.38 10.94
N ASP A 143 -14.26 -18.04 12.22
CA ASP A 143 -13.57 -16.80 12.62
C ASP A 143 -12.07 -16.90 12.35
N SER A 144 -11.45 -18.04 12.60
CA SER A 144 -10.04 -18.30 12.23
C SER A 144 -9.83 -18.20 10.73
N VAL A 145 -10.72 -18.77 9.93
CA VAL A 145 -10.66 -18.65 8.45
C VAL A 145 -10.90 -17.22 8.01
N LEU A 146 -11.86 -16.52 8.61
CA LEU A 146 -12.13 -15.11 8.32
C LEU A 146 -10.92 -14.24 8.69
N TYR A 147 -10.23 -14.54 9.80
CA TYR A 147 -8.99 -13.86 10.18
C TYR A 147 -7.92 -13.99 9.09
N VAL A 148 -7.69 -15.20 8.56
CA VAL A 148 -6.70 -15.43 7.49
C VAL A 148 -7.09 -14.70 6.19
N ILE A 149 -8.37 -14.74 5.82
CA ILE A 149 -8.88 -14.00 4.64
C ILE A 149 -8.64 -12.50 4.82
N ASN A 150 -8.94 -11.96 6.00
CA ASN A 150 -8.69 -10.55 6.30
C ASN A 150 -7.22 -10.22 6.18
N LEU A 151 -6.37 -10.97 6.86
CA LEU A 151 -4.92 -10.77 6.88
C LEU A 151 -4.34 -10.75 5.45
N CYS A 152 -4.81 -11.65 4.58
CA CYS A 152 -4.30 -11.80 3.23
C CYS A 152 -4.83 -10.75 2.25
N PHE A 153 -6.09 -10.31 2.39
CA PHE A 153 -6.77 -9.55 1.32
C PHE A 153 -7.40 -8.25 1.80
N VAL A 154 -8.15 -8.26 2.91
CA VAL A 154 -8.96 -7.10 3.30
C VAL A 154 -8.12 -6.05 4.02
N VAL A 155 -7.21 -6.47 4.91
CA VAL A 155 -6.25 -5.58 5.58
C VAL A 155 -5.36 -4.86 4.56
N PRO A 156 -4.66 -5.57 3.63
CA PRO A 156 -3.88 -4.90 2.58
C PRO A 156 -4.69 -3.89 1.78
N PHE A 157 -5.92 -4.24 1.42
CA PHE A 157 -6.78 -3.33 0.67
C PHE A 157 -7.11 -2.06 1.45
N ALA A 158 -7.53 -2.19 2.71
CA ALA A 158 -7.88 -1.06 3.57
C ALA A 158 -6.67 -0.15 3.85
N GLU A 159 -5.51 -0.74 4.13
CA GLU A 159 -4.28 -0.01 4.40
C GLU A 159 -3.76 0.73 3.17
N GLU A 160 -3.78 0.09 2.00
CA GLU A 160 -3.34 0.75 0.76
C GLU A 160 -4.27 1.92 0.38
N MET A 161 -5.59 1.80 0.60
CA MET A 161 -6.50 2.92 0.43
C MET A 161 -6.15 4.10 1.36
N CYS A 162 -5.82 3.82 2.62
CA CYS A 162 -5.43 4.86 3.57
C CYS A 162 -4.08 5.47 3.18
N PHE A 163 -3.01 4.66 3.07
CA PHE A 163 -1.64 5.16 2.95
C PHE A 163 -1.27 5.60 1.54
N ARG A 164 -1.58 4.81 0.51
CA ARG A 164 -1.22 5.12 -0.90
C ARG A 164 -2.30 5.94 -1.58
N GLY A 165 -3.55 5.68 -1.24
CA GLY A 165 -4.66 6.53 -1.69
C GLY A 165 -4.65 7.89 -0.99
N ALA A 166 -5.05 7.95 0.28
CA ALA A 166 -5.30 9.20 0.97
C ALA A 166 -4.00 9.92 1.42
N VAL A 167 -3.16 9.28 2.26
CA VAL A 167 -1.96 9.92 2.86
C VAL A 167 -0.97 10.36 1.76
N TYR A 168 -0.55 9.45 0.90
CA TYR A 168 0.34 9.78 -0.21
C TYR A 168 -0.30 10.79 -1.16
N GLY A 169 -1.60 10.64 -1.46
CA GLY A 169 -2.34 11.55 -2.34
C GLY A 169 -2.33 13.00 -1.88
N VAL A 170 -2.55 13.26 -0.58
CA VAL A 170 -2.48 14.61 -0.03
C VAL A 170 -1.05 15.13 0.07
N LEU A 171 -0.07 14.28 0.42
CA LEU A 171 1.34 14.65 0.46
C LEU A 171 1.85 15.09 -0.92
N ARG A 172 1.37 14.47 -2.00
CA ARG A 172 1.70 14.85 -3.40
C ARG A 172 1.25 16.26 -3.78
N LYS A 173 0.29 16.84 -3.07
CA LYS A 173 -0.15 18.22 -3.31
C LYS A 173 0.86 19.25 -2.79
N GLY A 174 1.64 18.91 -1.75
CA GLY A 174 2.63 19.80 -1.13
C GLY A 174 4.08 19.45 -1.45
N PHE A 175 4.37 18.21 -1.81
CA PHE A 175 5.72 17.68 -1.95
C PHE A 175 5.96 16.98 -3.29
N GLY A 176 7.23 16.87 -3.67
CA GLY A 176 7.65 16.02 -4.80
C GLY A 176 7.43 14.52 -4.53
N PRO A 177 7.48 13.68 -5.59
CA PRO A 177 7.16 12.25 -5.46
C PRO A 177 8.03 11.53 -4.44
N VAL A 178 9.32 11.75 -4.45
CA VAL A 178 10.29 11.06 -3.56
C VAL A 178 9.97 11.33 -2.09
N LEU A 179 9.80 12.60 -1.71
CA LEU A 179 9.51 12.94 -0.32
C LEU A 179 8.12 12.45 0.11
N SER A 180 7.13 12.46 -0.80
CA SER A 180 5.80 11.90 -0.50
C SER A 180 5.84 10.39 -0.29
N VAL A 181 6.68 9.65 -1.03
CA VAL A 181 6.93 8.21 -0.82
C VAL A 181 7.53 7.99 0.58
N ILE A 182 8.57 8.74 0.93
CA ILE A 182 9.25 8.62 2.22
C ILE A 182 8.30 8.92 3.38
N LEU A 183 7.59 10.05 3.33
CA LEU A 183 6.68 10.45 4.41
C LEU A 183 5.51 9.47 4.59
N SER A 184 4.95 8.97 3.48
CA SER A 184 3.89 7.96 3.53
C SER A 184 4.38 6.64 4.12
N ALA A 185 5.61 6.21 3.79
CA ALA A 185 6.22 5.00 4.31
C ALA A 185 6.55 5.11 5.81
N VAL A 186 7.06 6.26 6.25
CA VAL A 186 7.31 6.53 7.68
C VAL A 186 5.99 6.51 8.46
N GLY A 187 4.94 7.16 7.95
CA GLY A 187 3.62 7.12 8.57
C GLY A 187 3.06 5.70 8.66
N PHE A 188 3.24 4.89 7.62
CA PHE A 188 2.85 3.49 7.61
C PHE A 188 3.59 2.68 8.70
N GLY A 189 4.91 2.83 8.79
CA GLY A 189 5.71 2.11 9.78
C GLY A 189 5.38 2.48 11.22
N ILE A 190 5.16 3.78 11.51
CA ILE A 190 4.81 4.25 12.86
C ILE A 190 3.51 3.59 13.37
N LEU A 191 2.53 3.38 12.51
CA LEU A 191 1.26 2.74 12.90
C LEU A 191 1.37 1.22 13.07
N HIS A 192 2.49 0.60 12.68
CA HIS A 192 2.76 -0.83 12.89
C HIS A 192 3.42 -1.15 14.25
N GLY A 193 3.66 -0.13 15.11
CA GLY A 193 4.25 -0.29 16.43
C GLY A 193 5.70 0.16 16.52
N VAL A 194 6.27 0.15 17.73
CA VAL A 194 7.55 0.82 18.06
C VAL A 194 8.70 -0.18 18.26
N ASN A 195 8.55 -1.43 17.92
CA ASN A 195 9.57 -2.47 18.07
C ASN A 195 10.23 -2.84 16.73
N VAL A 196 10.74 -4.05 16.61
CA VAL A 196 11.36 -4.58 15.38
C VAL A 196 10.47 -4.43 14.13
N HIS A 197 9.14 -4.42 14.29
CA HIS A 197 8.19 -4.22 13.19
C HIS A 197 8.38 -2.89 12.45
N ILE A 198 8.65 -1.77 13.16
CA ILE A 198 8.72 -0.44 12.53
C ILE A 198 9.75 -0.38 11.40
N GLY A 199 10.91 -1.02 11.58
CA GLY A 199 12.01 -0.96 10.62
C GLY A 199 11.63 -1.59 9.28
N TYR A 200 11.16 -2.83 9.29
CA TYR A 200 10.77 -3.47 8.04
C TYR A 200 9.44 -2.93 7.50
N ALA A 201 8.51 -2.47 8.35
CA ALA A 201 7.28 -1.84 7.89
C ALA A 201 7.56 -0.54 7.11
N ILE A 202 8.52 0.29 7.56
CA ILE A 202 8.98 1.45 6.78
C ILE A 202 9.59 1.01 5.44
N ALA A 203 10.46 0.00 5.45
CA ALA A 203 11.10 -0.51 4.22
C ALA A 203 10.07 -1.07 3.23
N CYS A 204 9.11 -1.89 3.70
CA CYS A 204 7.99 -2.36 2.90
C CYS A 204 7.13 -1.18 2.41
N GLY A 205 6.85 -0.22 3.29
CA GLY A 205 6.13 1.01 2.97
C GLY A 205 6.74 1.81 1.83
N LEU A 206 8.08 1.91 1.80
CA LEU A 206 8.82 2.55 0.71
C LEU A 206 8.62 1.82 -0.63
N ILE A 207 8.72 0.49 -0.63
CA ILE A 207 8.56 -0.33 -1.84
C ILE A 207 7.12 -0.22 -2.36
N LEU A 208 6.12 -0.36 -1.48
CA LEU A 208 4.70 -0.24 -1.82
C LEU A 208 4.36 1.14 -2.41
N ALA A 209 4.81 2.22 -1.76
CA ALA A 209 4.57 3.59 -2.24
C ALA A 209 5.33 3.90 -3.53
N ALA A 210 6.54 3.35 -3.70
CA ALA A 210 7.30 3.47 -4.95
C ALA A 210 6.59 2.74 -6.10
N CYS A 211 6.12 1.50 -5.89
CA CYS A 211 5.38 0.74 -6.90
C CYS A 211 4.07 1.43 -7.29
N TYR A 212 3.31 1.96 -6.32
CA TYR A 212 2.15 2.81 -6.58
C TYR A 212 2.52 4.01 -7.46
N HIS A 213 3.59 4.74 -7.08
CA HIS A 213 4.06 5.89 -7.85
C HIS A 213 4.50 5.49 -9.26
N LEU A 214 5.25 4.40 -9.41
CA LEU A 214 5.81 3.96 -10.69
C LEU A 214 4.73 3.49 -11.67
N THR A 215 3.68 2.82 -11.19
CA THR A 215 2.59 2.31 -12.02
C THR A 215 1.43 3.29 -12.16
N ASP A 216 1.36 4.30 -11.28
CA ASP A 216 0.24 5.23 -11.14
C ASP A 216 -1.10 4.48 -10.89
N SER A 217 -1.03 3.35 -10.16
CA SER A 217 -2.16 2.45 -9.90
C SER A 217 -2.14 1.88 -8.48
N LEU A 218 -3.24 2.08 -7.75
CA LEU A 218 -3.42 1.53 -6.41
C LEU A 218 -3.47 -0.02 -6.43
N TYR A 219 -3.92 -0.62 -7.54
CA TYR A 219 -3.87 -2.08 -7.72
C TYR A 219 -2.46 -2.65 -7.60
N ALA A 220 -1.42 -1.87 -7.94
CA ALA A 220 -0.03 -2.33 -7.84
C ALA A 220 0.39 -2.55 -6.39
N SER A 221 0.15 -1.58 -5.52
CA SER A 221 0.49 -1.71 -4.10
C SER A 221 -0.43 -2.71 -3.39
N ILE A 222 -1.72 -2.75 -3.71
CA ILE A 222 -2.65 -3.75 -3.18
C ILE A 222 -2.19 -5.17 -3.55
N LEU A 223 -1.92 -5.45 -4.83
CA LEU A 223 -1.46 -6.77 -5.29
C LEU A 223 -0.17 -7.19 -4.58
N LEU A 224 0.82 -6.29 -4.54
CA LEU A 224 2.10 -6.54 -3.91
C LEU A 224 1.95 -6.85 -2.42
N HIS A 225 1.13 -6.05 -1.71
CA HIS A 225 0.86 -6.22 -0.29
C HIS A 225 0.08 -7.51 0.00
N MET A 226 -0.92 -7.85 -0.82
CA MET A 226 -1.65 -9.11 -0.71
C MET A 226 -0.72 -10.33 -0.86
N VAL A 227 0.14 -10.34 -1.88
CA VAL A 227 1.10 -11.44 -2.08
C VAL A 227 2.08 -11.53 -0.91
N PHE A 228 2.56 -10.39 -0.43
CA PHE A 228 3.41 -10.30 0.76
C PHE A 228 2.74 -10.93 2.00
N ASN A 229 1.48 -10.57 2.28
CA ASN A 229 0.75 -11.09 3.43
C ASN A 229 0.38 -12.57 3.26
N VAL A 230 -0.01 -13.00 2.07
CA VAL A 230 -0.32 -14.43 1.79
C VAL A 230 0.89 -15.30 2.10
N LEU A 231 2.05 -14.97 1.55
CA LEU A 231 3.26 -15.80 1.68
C LEU A 231 4.01 -15.57 3.01
N GLY A 232 3.96 -14.36 3.56
CA GLY A 232 4.68 -14.01 4.79
C GLY A 232 4.01 -14.53 6.05
N SER A 233 2.69 -14.43 6.14
CA SER A 233 1.94 -14.80 7.35
C SER A 233 0.72 -15.68 7.06
N GLY A 234 0.03 -15.45 5.94
CA GLY A 234 -1.25 -16.10 5.65
C GLY A 234 -1.15 -17.62 5.54
N VAL A 235 -0.14 -18.12 4.82
CA VAL A 235 0.09 -19.58 4.69
C VAL A 235 0.36 -20.20 6.06
N ALA A 236 1.22 -19.60 6.88
CA ALA A 236 1.51 -20.09 8.23
C ALA A 236 0.25 -20.06 9.10
N SER A 237 -0.45 -18.92 9.15
CA SER A 237 -1.67 -18.76 9.94
C SER A 237 -2.77 -19.75 9.53
N PHE A 238 -2.92 -20.02 8.23
CA PHE A 238 -3.88 -21.03 7.76
C PHE A 238 -3.49 -22.44 8.18
N MET A 239 -2.21 -22.80 8.04
CA MET A 239 -1.72 -24.14 8.37
C MET A 239 -1.67 -24.42 9.88
N THR A 240 -1.68 -23.39 10.74
CA THR A 240 -1.73 -23.52 12.20
C THR A 240 -3.14 -23.58 12.77
N ILE A 241 -4.19 -23.52 11.95
CA ILE A 241 -5.57 -23.74 12.44
C ILE A 241 -5.69 -25.21 12.90
N GLU A 242 -5.79 -25.43 14.21
CA GLU A 242 -5.77 -26.77 14.82
C GLU A 242 -6.80 -27.75 14.22
N ARG A 243 -7.98 -27.22 13.85
CA ARG A 243 -9.06 -28.03 13.25
C ARG A 243 -8.69 -28.70 11.93
N PHE A 244 -7.63 -28.22 11.26
CA PHE A 244 -7.15 -28.84 10.01
C PHE A 244 -6.13 -29.95 10.26
N GLY A 245 -5.62 -30.10 11.49
CA GLY A 245 -4.72 -31.17 11.90
C GLY A 245 -3.42 -31.25 11.10
N ILE A 246 -2.93 -30.10 10.58
CA ILE A 246 -1.69 -30.06 9.79
C ILE A 246 -0.50 -30.15 10.75
N PRO A 247 0.39 -31.17 10.60
CA PRO A 247 1.55 -31.30 11.45
C PRO A 247 2.49 -30.08 11.34
N SER A 248 3.02 -29.62 12.49
CA SER A 248 3.96 -28.48 12.53
C SER A 248 5.21 -28.69 11.66
N GLN A 249 5.67 -29.93 11.50
CA GLN A 249 6.80 -30.26 10.63
C GLN A 249 6.51 -29.94 9.15
N ILE A 250 5.26 -30.10 8.69
CA ILE A 250 4.86 -29.74 7.33
C ILE A 250 4.81 -28.23 7.20
N THR A 251 4.20 -27.53 8.17
CA THR A 251 4.16 -26.07 8.21
C THR A 251 5.57 -25.48 8.16
N ASN A 252 6.46 -25.95 9.03
CA ASN A 252 7.86 -25.50 9.06
C ASN A 252 8.59 -25.74 7.74
N ARG A 253 8.40 -26.91 7.11
CA ARG A 253 9.00 -27.22 5.80
C ARG A 253 8.51 -26.29 4.70
N VAL A 254 7.21 -26.00 4.67
CA VAL A 254 6.62 -25.05 3.70
C VAL A 254 7.19 -23.66 3.91
N MET A 255 7.25 -23.17 5.16
CA MET A 255 7.79 -21.84 5.45
C MET A 255 9.27 -21.70 5.13
N VAL A 256 10.08 -22.75 5.41
CA VAL A 256 11.50 -22.77 5.01
C VAL A 256 11.65 -22.67 3.49
N ASN A 257 10.85 -23.40 2.72
CA ASN A 257 10.90 -23.34 1.26
C ASN A 257 10.46 -21.97 0.71
N ILE A 258 9.42 -21.36 1.32
CA ILE A 258 9.00 -19.99 0.97
C ILE A 258 10.15 -19.02 1.26
N ASN A 259 10.79 -19.08 2.43
CA ASN A 259 11.90 -18.21 2.80
C ASN A 259 13.09 -18.37 1.85
N LEU A 260 13.46 -19.59 1.47
CA LEU A 260 14.52 -19.84 0.48
C LEU A 260 14.18 -19.24 -0.89
N LEU A 261 12.95 -19.45 -1.36
CA LEU A 261 12.48 -18.87 -2.62
C LEU A 261 12.54 -17.33 -2.59
N THR A 262 12.11 -16.72 -1.50
CA THR A 262 12.07 -15.25 -1.36
C THR A 262 13.47 -14.65 -1.27
N LEU A 263 14.40 -15.30 -0.60
CA LEU A 263 15.81 -14.89 -0.59
C LEU A 263 16.43 -14.97 -1.99
N PHE A 264 16.14 -16.05 -2.73
CA PHE A 264 16.62 -16.19 -4.11
C PHE A 264 16.01 -15.13 -5.04
N ALA A 265 14.79 -14.68 -4.77
CA ALA A 265 14.10 -13.67 -5.57
C ALA A 265 14.63 -12.23 -5.40
N MET A 266 15.38 -11.92 -4.33
CA MET A 266 15.84 -10.55 -4.03
C MET A 266 16.58 -9.85 -5.20
N PRO A 267 17.59 -10.44 -5.85
CA PRO A 267 18.28 -9.78 -6.97
C PRO A 267 17.33 -9.52 -8.15
N PHE A 268 16.39 -10.41 -8.40
CA PHE A 268 15.39 -10.25 -9.47
C PHE A 268 14.39 -9.14 -9.14
N ALA A 269 14.07 -8.92 -7.87
CA ALA A 269 13.22 -7.81 -7.44
C ALA A 269 13.88 -6.44 -7.74
N VAL A 270 15.19 -6.32 -7.60
CA VAL A 270 15.94 -5.10 -8.00
C VAL A 270 15.79 -4.85 -9.51
N LEU A 271 15.94 -5.89 -10.32
CA LEU A 271 15.75 -5.79 -11.78
C LEU A 271 14.30 -5.44 -12.14
N ALA A 272 13.32 -6.01 -11.43
CA ALA A 272 11.92 -5.71 -11.63
C ALA A 272 11.56 -4.26 -11.25
N ILE A 273 12.16 -3.70 -10.20
CA ILE A 273 12.04 -2.26 -9.87
C ILE A 273 12.65 -1.41 -10.98
N ALA A 274 13.84 -1.75 -11.46
CA ALA A 274 14.48 -1.04 -12.58
C ALA A 274 13.61 -1.08 -13.85
N TYR A 275 12.97 -2.23 -14.12
CA TYR A 275 11.99 -2.36 -15.20
C TYR A 275 10.83 -1.37 -15.03
N LEU A 276 10.19 -1.30 -13.85
CA LEU A 276 9.07 -0.38 -13.59
C LEU A 276 9.50 1.10 -13.73
N VAL A 277 10.73 1.44 -13.34
CA VAL A 277 11.29 2.79 -13.55
C VAL A 277 11.40 3.12 -15.04
N ASN A 278 11.93 2.20 -15.85
CA ASN A 278 12.06 2.37 -17.29
C ASN A 278 10.70 2.41 -18.00
N ASP A 279 9.76 1.54 -17.60
CA ASP A 279 8.39 1.53 -18.09
C ASP A 279 7.71 2.88 -17.85
N ARG A 280 7.82 3.43 -16.63
CA ARG A 280 7.27 4.76 -16.31
C ARG A 280 7.90 5.86 -17.19
N ARG A 281 9.22 5.85 -17.35
CA ARG A 281 9.91 6.83 -18.21
C ARG A 281 9.41 6.78 -19.65
N SER A 282 9.21 5.57 -20.17
CA SER A 282 8.71 5.36 -21.53
C SER A 282 7.26 5.84 -21.68
N ARG A 283 6.41 5.57 -20.70
CA ARG A 283 5.01 6.06 -20.68
C ARG A 283 4.94 7.59 -20.65
N ILE A 284 5.72 8.24 -19.79
CA ILE A 284 5.77 9.71 -19.71
C ILE A 284 6.23 10.32 -21.03
N LYS A 285 7.26 9.76 -21.68
CA LYS A 285 7.71 10.22 -23.00
C LYS A 285 6.64 10.08 -24.06
N LYS A 286 5.93 8.96 -24.07
CA LYS A 286 4.84 8.71 -25.02
C LYS A 286 3.67 9.67 -24.80
N GLU A 287 3.27 9.90 -23.54
CA GLU A 287 2.21 10.85 -23.18
C GLU A 287 2.58 12.28 -23.61
N ALA A 288 3.83 12.70 -23.38
CA ALA A 288 4.32 14.01 -23.82
C ALA A 288 4.30 14.18 -25.35
N ALA A 289 4.76 13.18 -26.10
CA ALA A 289 4.73 13.20 -27.56
C ALA A 289 3.29 13.24 -28.12
N LEU A 290 2.36 12.50 -27.50
CA LEU A 290 0.94 12.54 -27.90
C LEU A 290 0.31 13.90 -27.59
N ALA A 291 0.63 14.52 -26.45
CA ALA A 291 0.15 15.84 -26.10
C ALA A 291 0.66 16.92 -27.07
N GLU A 292 1.95 16.84 -27.47
CA GLU A 292 2.56 17.74 -28.45
C GLU A 292 1.90 17.60 -29.84
N ALA A 293 1.69 16.36 -30.28
CA ALA A 293 1.01 16.08 -31.55
C ALA A 293 -0.46 16.59 -31.54
N ALA A 294 -1.18 16.42 -30.42
CA ALA A 294 -2.54 16.93 -30.28
C ALA A 294 -2.58 18.48 -30.28
N ALA A 295 -1.62 19.13 -29.61
CA ALA A 295 -1.52 20.58 -29.61
C ALA A 295 -1.22 21.12 -31.03
N PHE A 296 -0.31 20.46 -31.75
CA PHE A 296 -0.01 20.83 -33.15
C PHE A 296 -1.24 20.68 -34.06
N ALA A 297 -1.98 19.57 -33.95
CA ALA A 297 -3.21 19.35 -34.72
C ALA A 297 -4.29 20.40 -34.41
N ALA A 298 -4.42 20.81 -33.15
CA ALA A 298 -5.39 21.84 -32.74
C ALA A 298 -5.04 23.21 -33.37
N VAL A 299 -3.75 23.62 -33.35
CA VAL A 299 -3.30 24.87 -33.98
C VAL A 299 -3.50 24.85 -35.50
N THR A 300 -3.24 23.71 -36.14
CA THR A 300 -3.43 23.56 -37.59
C THR A 300 -4.94 23.70 -37.96
N ALA A 301 -5.81 23.10 -37.19
CA ALA A 301 -7.27 23.18 -37.38
C ALA A 301 -7.80 24.64 -37.21
N GLU A 302 -7.34 25.36 -36.18
CA GLU A 302 -7.67 26.78 -36.00
C GLU A 302 -7.21 27.65 -37.16
N THR A 303 -5.99 27.38 -37.69
CA THR A 303 -5.44 28.12 -38.82
C THR A 303 -6.24 27.88 -40.11
N GLU A 304 -6.65 26.62 -40.36
CA GLU A 304 -7.49 26.26 -41.50
C GLU A 304 -8.92 26.92 -41.43
N GLU A 305 -9.51 26.99 -40.22
CA GLU A 305 -10.80 27.67 -40.03
C GLU A 305 -10.71 29.17 -40.27
N THR A 306 -9.62 29.81 -39.78
CA THR A 306 -9.39 31.26 -40.02
C THR A 306 -9.20 31.56 -41.47
N VAL A 307 -8.38 30.80 -42.22
CA VAL A 307 -8.16 30.94 -43.63
C VAL A 307 -9.46 30.73 -44.46
N LYS A 308 -10.32 29.78 -44.03
CA LYS A 308 -11.62 29.56 -44.69
C LYS A 308 -12.59 30.70 -44.42
N ALA A 309 -12.55 31.31 -43.21
CA ALA A 309 -13.38 32.50 -42.90
C ALA A 309 -12.93 33.71 -43.70
N GLU A 310 -11.66 34.02 -43.76
CA GLU A 310 -11.10 35.12 -44.57
C GLU A 310 -11.42 34.95 -46.05
N ASN A 311 -11.23 33.76 -46.64
CA ASN A 311 -11.59 33.50 -48.02
C ASN A 311 -13.10 33.65 -48.34
N LYS A 312 -13.96 33.48 -47.33
CA LYS A 312 -15.40 33.65 -47.49
C LYS A 312 -15.80 35.12 -47.42
N GLU A 313 -15.17 35.90 -46.56
CA GLU A 313 -15.37 37.37 -46.49
C GLU A 313 -14.87 38.04 -47.79
N ASP A 314 -13.72 37.66 -48.34
CA ASP A 314 -13.22 38.16 -49.59
C ASP A 314 -14.12 37.83 -50.81
N GLN A 315 -14.86 36.71 -50.76
CA GLN A 315 -15.81 36.36 -51.82
C GLN A 315 -17.13 37.17 -51.73
N GLU A 316 -17.58 37.48 -50.51
CA GLU A 316 -18.81 38.28 -50.26
C GLU A 316 -18.57 39.78 -50.54
N GLU A 317 -17.30 40.29 -50.48
CA GLU A 317 -16.97 41.67 -50.88
C GLU A 317 -16.84 41.88 -52.43
N LEU A 318 -16.75 40.78 -53.18
CA LEU A 318 -16.58 40.83 -54.65
C LEU A 318 -17.89 40.63 -55.42
N GLU A 319 -19.01 40.36 -54.74
CA GLU A 319 -20.35 40.32 -55.31
C GLU A 319 -21.16 41.61 -54.95
#